data_4d661e260803f3635839b5a27bb5a2a9
#
_entry.id   4d661e260803f3635839b5a27bb5a2a9
#
_cell.length_a   1.000
_cell.length_b   1.000
_cell.length_c   1.000
_cell.angle_alpha   90.00
_cell.angle_beta   90.00
_cell.angle_gamma   90.00
#
_symmetry.space_group_name_H-M   'P 1'
#
loop_
_entity.id
_entity.type
_entity.pdbx_description
1 polymer ?
#
loop_
_entity_poly.entity_id
_entity_poly.type
_entity_poly.pdbx_seq_one_letter_code
_entity_poly.pdbx_strand_id
1 'polypeptide(L)'
;PVPFRYEGRDYTVTVRDVKLFPQGYAAVLTQTELLDEPSVIVADIGGWTVDLMRLDNRLPNAATCRSLEWGMIRCIDEISEQVRRVLGLSLTTAQIECVLRGDASSLPDEAKGIIHAQADLYVQNLLSTITECGLDSRAMPTILIGGGAARMKRRVSATNGLCRPVILDDVSLN
;
A
#
# COMPACT_ATOMS: atom_id res chain seq x y z
N PRO A 1 -29.26 21.48 -5.37
CA PRO A 1 -28.90 22.33 -4.24
C PRO A 1 -29.33 21.70 -2.92
N VAL A 2 -28.39 21.65 -1.92
CA VAL A 2 -28.67 21.13 -0.59
C VAL A 2 -28.60 22.30 0.38
N PRO A 3 -29.73 22.75 0.96
CA PRO A 3 -29.71 23.76 2.00
C PRO A 3 -29.27 23.13 3.34
N PHE A 4 -28.48 23.86 4.10
CA PHE A 4 -28.11 23.48 5.46
C PHE A 4 -27.83 24.72 6.32
N ARG A 5 -27.90 24.55 7.62
CA ARG A 5 -27.62 25.62 8.58
C ARG A 5 -26.35 25.29 9.39
N TYR A 6 -25.43 26.23 9.44
CA TYR A 6 -24.19 26.13 10.20
C TYR A 6 -23.93 27.42 10.97
N GLU A 7 -23.66 27.33 12.26
CA GLU A 7 -23.44 28.47 13.16
C GLU A 7 -24.51 29.57 13.07
N GLY A 8 -25.78 29.15 12.96
CA GLY A 8 -26.93 30.06 12.89
C GLY A 8 -27.14 30.74 11.55
N ARG A 9 -26.30 30.45 10.54
CA ARG A 9 -26.44 30.97 9.15
C ARG A 9 -26.94 29.91 8.18
N ASP A 10 -27.74 30.31 7.23
CA ASP A 10 -28.26 29.43 6.21
C ASP A 10 -27.31 29.43 4.98
N TYR A 11 -27.00 28.25 4.49
CA TYR A 11 -26.13 28.00 3.34
C TYR A 11 -26.85 27.12 2.33
N THR A 12 -26.45 27.22 1.08
CA THR A 12 -26.89 26.32 0.01
C THR A 12 -25.67 25.85 -0.78
N VAL A 13 -25.43 24.54 -0.80
CA VAL A 13 -24.40 23.92 -1.62
C VAL A 13 -25.00 23.40 -2.92
N THR A 14 -24.36 23.74 -4.02
CA THR A 14 -24.71 23.22 -5.36
C THR A 14 -23.50 22.54 -5.96
N VAL A 15 -23.60 21.22 -6.18
CA VAL A 15 -22.60 20.46 -6.93
C VAL A 15 -22.80 20.77 -8.42
N ARG A 16 -21.81 21.36 -9.07
CA ARG A 16 -21.87 21.74 -10.50
C ARG A 16 -21.26 20.67 -11.40
N ASP A 17 -20.26 19.95 -10.92
CA ASP A 17 -19.55 18.92 -11.67
C ASP A 17 -18.97 17.87 -10.71
N VAL A 18 -18.81 16.64 -11.18
CA VAL A 18 -18.16 15.54 -10.44
C VAL A 18 -17.14 14.89 -11.37
N LYS A 19 -15.89 14.82 -10.93
CA LYS A 19 -14.83 14.11 -11.63
C LYS A 19 -14.39 12.92 -10.80
N LEU A 20 -14.24 11.76 -11.44
CA LEU A 20 -13.79 10.54 -10.82
C LEU A 20 -12.32 10.29 -11.16
N PHE A 21 -11.56 9.97 -10.15
CA PHE A 21 -10.16 9.58 -10.29
C PHE A 21 -9.93 8.24 -9.57
N PRO A 22 -8.96 7.41 -10.02
CA PRO A 22 -8.55 6.24 -9.27
C PRO A 22 -8.10 6.60 -7.86
N GLN A 23 -8.34 5.71 -6.90
CA GLN A 23 -7.84 5.86 -5.54
C GLN A 23 -6.31 6.00 -5.56
N GLY A 24 -5.78 6.82 -4.67
CA GLY A 24 -4.33 7.06 -4.58
C GLY A 24 -3.78 8.06 -5.60
N TYR A 25 -4.50 8.41 -6.69
CA TYR A 25 -4.01 9.38 -7.66
C TYR A 25 -3.75 10.76 -7.04
N ALA A 26 -4.65 11.22 -6.17
CA ALA A 26 -4.50 12.51 -5.50
C ALA A 26 -3.25 12.59 -4.62
N ALA A 27 -2.93 11.50 -3.91
CA ALA A 27 -1.73 11.42 -3.07
C ALA A 27 -0.43 11.54 -3.89
N VAL A 28 -0.44 11.02 -5.12
CA VAL A 28 0.75 11.03 -5.99
C VAL A 28 0.98 12.40 -6.63
N LEU A 29 -0.06 13.21 -6.81
CA LEU A 29 0.08 14.56 -7.41
C LEU A 29 1.02 15.49 -6.61
N THR A 30 1.29 15.16 -5.35
CA THR A 30 2.25 15.89 -4.51
C THR A 30 3.71 15.56 -4.84
N GLN A 31 3.97 14.48 -5.61
CA GLN A 31 5.31 13.95 -5.93
C GLN A 31 5.75 14.39 -7.34
N THR A 32 5.91 15.69 -7.54
CA THR A 32 6.15 16.28 -8.86
C THR A 32 7.39 15.75 -9.57
N GLU A 33 8.49 15.47 -8.83
CA GLU A 33 9.76 14.99 -9.42
C GLU A 33 9.64 13.58 -10.02
N LEU A 34 8.80 12.71 -9.43
CA LEU A 34 8.57 11.36 -9.96
C LEU A 34 7.61 11.37 -11.14
N LEU A 35 6.71 12.34 -11.18
CA LEU A 35 5.75 12.48 -12.26
C LEU A 35 6.35 13.02 -13.55
N ASP A 36 7.62 13.41 -13.56
CA ASP A 36 8.35 13.78 -14.79
C ASP A 36 8.79 12.56 -15.61
N GLU A 37 8.75 11.36 -15.01
CA GLU A 37 8.99 10.11 -15.75
C GLU A 37 7.82 9.80 -16.70
N PRO A 38 8.09 9.24 -17.89
CA PRO A 38 7.06 8.92 -18.88
C PRO A 38 5.99 7.95 -18.37
N SER A 39 6.40 7.03 -17.52
CA SER A 39 5.50 6.05 -16.89
C SER A 39 5.91 5.78 -15.46
N VAL A 40 4.93 5.77 -14.54
CA VAL A 40 5.12 5.53 -13.11
C VAL A 40 4.07 4.55 -12.62
N ILE A 41 4.49 3.57 -11.84
CA ILE A 41 3.57 2.64 -11.17
C ILE A 41 3.14 3.26 -9.85
N VAL A 42 1.85 3.18 -9.56
CA VAL A 42 1.28 3.51 -8.24
C VAL A 42 0.63 2.26 -7.67
N ALA A 43 1.00 1.90 -6.45
CA ALA A 43 0.43 0.79 -5.71
C ALA A 43 -0.07 1.28 -4.34
N ASP A 44 -1.38 1.27 -4.15
CA ASP A 44 -2.03 1.60 -2.88
C ASP A 44 -2.25 0.31 -2.08
N ILE A 45 -1.46 0.12 -1.02
CA ILE A 45 -1.50 -1.08 -0.18
C ILE A 45 -2.45 -0.84 0.99
N GLY A 46 -3.68 -1.26 0.82
CA GLY A 46 -4.74 -1.18 1.82
C GLY A 46 -4.77 -2.38 2.78
N GLY A 47 -5.86 -2.46 3.55
CA GLY A 47 -6.13 -3.60 4.44
C GLY A 47 -6.50 -4.87 3.68
N TRP A 48 -7.43 -4.77 2.73
CA TRP A 48 -7.95 -5.90 1.95
C TRP A 48 -7.32 -6.02 0.57
N THR A 49 -7.11 -4.89 -0.10
CA THR A 49 -6.66 -4.84 -1.48
C THR A 49 -5.34 -4.11 -1.63
N VAL A 50 -4.69 -4.36 -2.75
CA VAL A 50 -3.68 -3.51 -3.33
C VAL A 50 -4.24 -3.00 -4.66
N ASP A 51 -4.42 -1.70 -4.75
CA ASP A 51 -4.93 -1.05 -5.93
C ASP A 51 -3.78 -0.51 -6.77
N LEU A 52 -3.71 -0.97 -8.01
CA LEU A 52 -2.62 -0.68 -8.94
C LEU A 52 -3.10 0.24 -10.04
N MET A 53 -2.25 1.19 -10.43
CA MET A 53 -2.40 1.95 -11.66
C MET A 53 -1.04 2.31 -12.23
N ARG A 54 -0.97 2.54 -13.53
CA ARG A 54 0.14 3.23 -14.16
C ARG A 54 -0.28 4.65 -14.54
N LEU A 55 0.59 5.58 -14.27
CA LEU A 55 0.47 6.93 -14.80
C LEU A 55 1.33 7.02 -16.06
N ASP A 56 0.76 7.45 -17.17
CA ASP A 56 1.47 7.74 -18.40
C ASP A 56 1.42 9.26 -18.63
N ASN A 57 2.57 9.91 -18.66
CA ASN A 57 2.66 11.37 -18.74
C ASN A 57 1.77 12.08 -17.70
N ARG A 58 1.85 11.66 -16.45
CA ARG A 58 1.11 12.17 -15.28
C ARG A 58 -0.40 11.85 -15.25
N LEU A 59 -0.94 11.14 -16.24
CA LEU A 59 -2.36 10.80 -16.29
C LEU A 59 -2.61 9.31 -16.01
N PRO A 60 -3.63 8.97 -15.23
CA PRO A 60 -3.99 7.59 -14.98
C PRO A 60 -4.35 6.85 -16.27
N ASN A 61 -3.69 5.71 -16.51
CA ASN A 61 -4.04 4.81 -17.59
C ASN A 61 -5.08 3.79 -17.10
N ALA A 62 -6.34 4.01 -17.42
CA ALA A 62 -7.45 3.18 -16.96
C ALA A 62 -7.31 1.70 -17.34
N ALA A 63 -6.65 1.39 -18.47
CA ALA A 63 -6.43 0.00 -18.91
C ALA A 63 -5.50 -0.77 -17.96
N THR A 64 -4.72 -0.09 -17.14
CA THR A 64 -3.77 -0.69 -16.20
C THR A 64 -4.30 -0.78 -14.76
N CYS A 65 -5.45 -0.15 -14.49
CA CYS A 65 -6.04 -0.19 -13.15
C CYS A 65 -6.45 -1.63 -12.78
N ARG A 66 -6.00 -2.08 -11.64
CA ARG A 66 -6.29 -3.42 -11.07
C ARG A 66 -6.47 -3.29 -9.57
N SER A 67 -7.36 -4.11 -9.02
CA SER A 67 -7.49 -4.32 -7.57
C SER A 67 -7.16 -5.77 -7.28
N LEU A 68 -6.16 -6.01 -6.44
CA LEU A 68 -5.66 -7.32 -6.07
C LEU A 68 -6.02 -7.62 -4.61
N GLU A 69 -6.42 -8.84 -4.31
CA GLU A 69 -6.67 -9.31 -2.94
C GLU A 69 -5.34 -9.62 -2.21
N TRP A 70 -4.47 -8.62 -2.18
CA TRP A 70 -3.13 -8.67 -1.60
C TRP A 70 -2.94 -7.63 -0.47
N GLY A 71 -4.03 -7.27 0.23
CA GLY A 71 -3.92 -6.31 1.33
C GLY A 71 -3.21 -6.88 2.57
N MET A 72 -2.95 -6.01 3.55
CA MET A 72 -2.21 -6.34 4.77
C MET A 72 -2.85 -7.43 5.62
N ILE A 73 -4.17 -7.61 5.56
CA ILE A 73 -4.87 -8.68 6.27
C ILE A 73 -4.35 -10.03 5.81
N ARG A 74 -4.22 -10.24 4.50
CA ARG A 74 -3.64 -11.46 3.95
C ARG A 74 -2.22 -11.72 4.46
N CYS A 75 -1.38 -10.71 4.49
CA CYS A 75 -0.02 -10.82 5.04
C CYS A 75 -0.03 -11.30 6.49
N ILE A 76 -0.90 -10.70 7.33
CA ILE A 76 -1.02 -11.04 8.74
C ILE A 76 -1.55 -12.46 8.93
N ASP A 77 -2.53 -12.88 8.13
CA ASP A 77 -3.12 -14.22 8.17
C ASP A 77 -2.09 -15.28 7.77
N GLU A 78 -1.33 -15.07 6.71
CA GLU A 78 -0.26 -15.96 6.27
C GLU A 78 0.84 -16.08 7.34
N ILE A 79 1.22 -14.99 8.01
CA ILE A 79 2.16 -14.98 9.12
C ILE A 79 1.61 -15.78 10.30
N SER A 80 0.37 -15.50 10.70
CA SER A 80 -0.29 -16.16 11.84
C SER A 80 -0.37 -17.67 11.63
N GLU A 81 -0.78 -18.10 10.43
CA GLU A 81 -0.86 -19.50 10.05
C GLU A 81 0.50 -20.20 10.09
N GLN A 82 1.55 -19.54 9.59
CA GLN A 82 2.88 -20.10 9.58
C GLN A 82 3.46 -20.27 11.00
N VAL A 83 3.29 -19.26 11.86
CA VAL A 83 3.72 -19.33 13.26
C VAL A 83 2.96 -20.44 14.00
N ARG A 84 1.65 -20.56 13.78
CA ARG A 84 0.83 -21.62 14.34
C ARG A 84 1.29 -23.01 13.89
N ARG A 85 1.59 -23.16 12.60
CA ARG A 85 2.03 -24.44 12.02
C ARG A 85 3.39 -24.89 12.54
N VAL A 86 4.34 -23.97 12.71
CA VAL A 86 5.72 -24.31 13.07
C VAL A 86 5.89 -24.40 14.59
N LEU A 87 5.32 -23.47 15.35
CA LEU A 87 5.54 -23.35 16.79
C LEU A 87 4.32 -23.70 17.65
N GLY A 88 3.14 -23.93 17.04
CA GLY A 88 1.91 -24.13 17.77
C GLY A 88 1.39 -22.88 18.49
N LEU A 89 1.95 -21.69 18.20
CA LEU A 89 1.59 -20.43 18.84
C LEU A 89 0.49 -19.71 18.07
N SER A 90 -0.54 -19.24 18.80
CA SER A 90 -1.57 -18.35 18.25
C SER A 90 -1.23 -16.90 18.61
N LEU A 91 -0.91 -16.10 17.60
CA LEU A 91 -0.56 -14.70 17.78
C LEU A 91 -1.75 -13.80 17.47
N THR A 92 -1.86 -12.68 18.18
CA THR A 92 -2.79 -11.61 17.82
C THR A 92 -2.20 -10.74 16.71
N THR A 93 -3.08 -10.09 15.93
CA THR A 93 -2.67 -9.09 14.92
C THR A 93 -1.74 -8.03 15.51
N ALA A 94 -2.06 -7.52 16.71
CA ALA A 94 -1.24 -6.51 17.40
C ALA A 94 0.19 -7.00 17.71
N GLN A 95 0.36 -8.26 18.08
CA GLN A 95 1.70 -8.83 18.32
C GLN A 95 2.51 -8.93 17.03
N ILE A 96 1.89 -9.37 15.94
CA ILE A 96 2.53 -9.43 14.62
C ILE A 96 2.92 -8.04 14.17
N GLU A 97 2.00 -7.09 14.22
CA GLU A 97 2.26 -5.69 13.82
C GLU A 97 3.36 -5.03 14.65
N CYS A 98 3.43 -5.31 15.96
CA CYS A 98 4.49 -4.84 16.85
C CYS A 98 5.87 -5.26 16.32
N VAL A 99 6.03 -6.55 15.94
CA VAL A 99 7.28 -7.05 15.36
C VAL A 99 7.54 -6.45 13.98
N LEU A 100 6.52 -6.31 13.13
CA LEU A 100 6.68 -5.73 11.79
C LEU A 100 7.14 -4.28 11.82
N ARG A 101 6.71 -3.49 12.82
CA ARG A 101 7.18 -2.12 13.03
C ARG A 101 8.60 -2.04 13.62
N GLY A 102 9.10 -3.13 14.19
CA GLY A 102 10.38 -3.17 14.89
C GLY A 102 10.28 -2.68 16.33
N ASP A 103 9.09 -2.65 16.91
CA ASP A 103 8.87 -2.31 18.31
C ASP A 103 9.36 -3.46 19.23
N ALA A 104 9.60 -3.13 20.51
CA ALA A 104 9.95 -4.13 21.50
C ALA A 104 8.83 -5.17 21.66
N SER A 105 9.17 -6.44 21.60
CA SER A 105 8.22 -7.55 21.67
C SER A 105 8.74 -8.64 22.58
N SER A 106 7.87 -9.18 23.43
CA SER A 106 8.14 -10.32 24.33
C SER A 106 8.05 -11.69 23.63
N LEU A 107 7.74 -11.72 22.33
CA LEU A 107 7.68 -12.97 21.58
C LEU A 107 9.05 -13.67 21.53
N PRO A 108 9.08 -15.01 21.50
CA PRO A 108 10.31 -15.76 21.25
C PRO A 108 11.00 -15.32 19.96
N ASP A 109 12.33 -15.35 19.93
CA ASP A 109 13.09 -14.92 18.74
C ASP A 109 12.82 -15.80 17.52
N GLU A 110 12.51 -17.08 17.73
CA GLU A 110 12.10 -17.98 16.66
C GLU A 110 10.77 -17.51 16.02
N ALA A 111 9.78 -17.09 16.81
CA ALA A 111 8.53 -16.53 16.30
C ALA A 111 8.77 -15.22 15.53
N LYS A 112 9.63 -14.33 16.06
CA LYS A 112 10.02 -13.09 15.34
C LYS A 112 10.70 -13.41 14.01
N GLY A 113 11.58 -14.43 13.97
CA GLY A 113 12.23 -14.90 12.75
C GLY A 113 11.22 -15.34 11.68
N ILE A 114 10.20 -16.12 12.07
CA ILE A 114 9.15 -16.56 11.16
C ILE A 114 8.32 -15.36 10.66
N ILE A 115 7.95 -14.42 11.55
CA ILE A 115 7.21 -13.20 11.16
C ILE A 115 7.98 -12.42 10.11
N HIS A 116 9.28 -12.21 10.30
CA HIS A 116 10.10 -11.48 9.34
C HIS A 116 10.23 -12.23 8.01
N ALA A 117 10.50 -13.52 8.03
CA ALA A 117 10.65 -14.32 6.81
C ALA A 117 9.36 -14.35 5.98
N GLN A 118 8.20 -14.51 6.63
CA GLN A 118 6.91 -14.49 5.92
C GLN A 118 6.56 -13.11 5.36
N ALA A 119 6.88 -12.04 6.08
CA ALA A 119 6.66 -10.68 5.59
C ALA A 119 7.55 -10.36 4.38
N ASP A 120 8.80 -10.86 4.37
CA ASP A 120 9.69 -10.71 3.22
C ASP A 120 9.19 -11.50 2.01
N LEU A 121 8.70 -12.73 2.23
CA LEU A 121 8.08 -13.55 1.19
C LEU A 121 6.81 -12.88 0.63
N TYR A 122 5.98 -12.30 1.51
CA TYR A 122 4.80 -11.55 1.06
C TYR A 122 5.18 -10.39 0.13
N VAL A 123 6.19 -9.59 0.47
CA VAL A 123 6.65 -8.49 -0.39
C VAL A 123 7.15 -9.00 -1.74
N GLN A 124 7.93 -10.08 -1.76
CA GLN A 124 8.42 -10.69 -2.99
C GLN A 124 7.26 -11.16 -3.88
N ASN A 125 6.28 -11.85 -3.31
CA ASN A 125 5.12 -12.35 -4.03
C ASN A 125 4.24 -11.19 -4.56
N LEU A 126 4.06 -10.14 -3.76
CA LEU A 126 3.33 -8.94 -4.19
C LEU A 126 4.01 -8.29 -5.40
N LEU A 127 5.31 -8.08 -5.36
CA LEU A 127 6.06 -7.48 -6.47
C LEU A 127 6.05 -8.37 -7.73
N SER A 128 6.09 -9.69 -7.57
CA SER A 128 5.91 -10.63 -8.68
C SER A 128 4.52 -10.50 -9.30
N THR A 129 3.47 -10.44 -8.46
CA THR A 129 2.09 -10.28 -8.92
C THR A 129 1.89 -8.94 -9.65
N ILE A 130 2.50 -7.87 -9.16
CA ILE A 130 2.49 -6.56 -9.84
C ILE A 130 3.12 -6.69 -11.25
N THR A 131 4.24 -7.41 -11.36
CA THR A 131 4.91 -7.66 -12.64
C THR A 131 4.04 -8.49 -13.58
N GLU A 132 3.36 -9.53 -13.09
CA GLU A 132 2.42 -10.35 -13.86
C GLU A 132 1.22 -9.54 -14.38
N CYS A 133 0.84 -8.45 -13.70
CA CYS A 133 -0.14 -7.50 -14.20
C CYS A 133 0.39 -6.59 -15.34
N GLY A 134 1.62 -6.78 -15.79
CA GLY A 134 2.26 -5.97 -16.82
C GLY A 134 2.88 -4.67 -16.30
N LEU A 135 3.08 -4.56 -14.98
CA LEU A 135 3.65 -3.40 -14.29
C LEU A 135 5.02 -3.78 -13.70
N ASP A 136 6.08 -3.71 -14.52
CA ASP A 136 7.42 -4.11 -14.07
C ASP A 136 8.08 -3.00 -13.24
N SER A 137 8.06 -3.18 -11.93
CA SER A 137 8.68 -2.28 -10.95
C SER A 137 10.21 -2.21 -11.01
N ARG A 138 10.86 -3.06 -11.82
CA ARG A 138 12.31 -2.98 -12.09
C ARG A 138 12.61 -2.01 -13.24
N ALA A 139 11.63 -1.77 -14.10
CA ALA A 139 11.76 -0.92 -15.29
C ALA A 139 11.13 0.46 -15.12
N MET A 140 10.18 0.59 -14.19
CA MET A 140 9.43 1.82 -13.96
C MET A 140 9.53 2.26 -12.49
N PRO A 141 9.69 3.56 -12.22
CA PRO A 141 9.55 4.09 -10.86
C PRO A 141 8.24 3.63 -10.24
N THR A 142 8.28 3.27 -8.97
CA THR A 142 7.11 2.73 -8.25
C THR A 142 6.84 3.55 -6.99
N ILE A 143 5.66 4.13 -6.91
CA ILE A 143 5.18 4.86 -5.74
C ILE A 143 4.25 3.93 -4.97
N LEU A 144 4.61 3.64 -3.73
CA LEU A 144 3.80 2.83 -2.82
C LEU A 144 3.16 3.77 -1.79
N ILE A 145 1.86 3.63 -1.63
CA ILE A 145 1.04 4.43 -0.73
C ILE A 145 0.17 3.53 0.13
N GLY A 146 -0.52 4.10 1.09
CA GLY A 146 -1.41 3.38 1.98
C GLY A 146 -0.74 2.87 3.26
N GLY A 147 -1.56 2.54 4.25
CA GLY A 147 -1.07 2.08 5.56
C GLY A 147 -0.24 0.79 5.51
N GLY A 148 -0.45 -0.05 4.50
CA GLY A 148 0.36 -1.24 4.25
C GLY A 148 1.76 -0.90 3.74
N ALA A 149 1.88 0.07 2.85
CA ALA A 149 3.17 0.52 2.34
C ALA A 149 4.08 1.03 3.46
N ALA A 150 3.54 1.85 4.36
CA ALA A 150 4.28 2.37 5.52
C ALA A 150 4.82 1.23 6.41
N ARG A 151 4.00 0.18 6.67
CA ARG A 151 4.41 -0.99 7.45
C ARG A 151 5.48 -1.84 6.76
N MET A 152 5.49 -1.88 5.43
CA MET A 152 6.43 -2.66 4.62
C MET A 152 7.64 -1.86 4.13
N LYS A 153 7.76 -0.58 4.47
CA LYS A 153 8.78 0.35 3.99
C LYS A 153 10.20 -0.22 4.05
N ARG A 154 10.62 -0.74 5.20
CA ARG A 154 11.98 -1.29 5.37
C ARG A 154 12.25 -2.47 4.42
N ARG A 155 11.24 -3.32 4.19
CA ARG A 155 11.35 -4.52 3.34
C ARG A 155 11.39 -4.15 1.88
N VAL A 156 10.48 -3.28 1.46
CA VAL A 156 10.47 -2.78 0.08
C VAL A 156 11.77 -2.06 -0.25
N SER A 157 12.26 -1.20 0.66
CA SER A 157 13.53 -0.49 0.47
C SER A 157 14.74 -1.41 0.47
N ALA A 158 14.67 -2.58 1.11
CA ALA A 158 15.73 -3.59 1.10
C ALA A 158 15.65 -4.53 -0.12
N THR A 159 14.57 -4.48 -0.90
CA THR A 159 14.40 -5.32 -2.09
C THR A 159 15.28 -4.81 -3.21
N ASN A 160 16.20 -5.64 -3.68
CA ASN A 160 17.09 -5.31 -4.78
C ASN A 160 16.35 -5.29 -6.12
N GLY A 161 16.77 -4.41 -7.02
CA GLY A 161 16.31 -4.38 -8.41
C GLY A 161 15.07 -3.54 -8.67
N LEU A 162 14.48 -2.91 -7.65
CA LEU A 162 13.38 -1.95 -7.88
C LEU A 162 13.91 -0.65 -8.47
N CYS A 163 13.21 -0.14 -9.49
CA CYS A 163 13.52 1.14 -10.09
C CYS A 163 12.90 2.27 -9.24
N ARG A 164 13.76 3.06 -8.54
CA ARG A 164 13.37 4.25 -7.77
C ARG A 164 12.09 4.05 -6.93
N PRO A 165 12.06 3.11 -5.99
CA PRO A 165 10.88 2.92 -5.14
C PRO A 165 10.72 4.12 -4.19
N VAL A 166 9.53 4.68 -4.14
CA VAL A 166 9.16 5.76 -3.21
C VAL A 166 7.97 5.31 -2.38
N ILE A 167 8.06 5.51 -1.08
CA ILE A 167 6.99 5.16 -0.16
C ILE A 167 6.52 6.44 0.51
N LEU A 168 5.24 6.75 0.32
CA LEU A 168 4.61 7.89 0.96
C LEU A 168 4.01 7.45 2.29
N ASP A 169 4.60 7.95 3.38
CA ASP A 169 4.21 7.59 4.74
C ASP A 169 2.95 8.35 5.22
N ASP A 170 2.71 9.53 4.67
CA ASP A 170 1.59 10.39 5.08
C ASP A 170 0.43 10.26 4.09
N VAL A 171 -0.50 9.38 4.44
CA VAL A 171 -1.72 9.12 3.65
C VAL A 171 -2.94 9.82 4.26
N SER A 172 -2.74 10.77 5.16
CA SER A 172 -3.82 11.52 5.81
C SER A 172 -4.60 12.44 4.86
N LEU A 173 -4.28 12.41 3.57
CA LEU A 173 -4.92 13.20 2.52
C LEU A 173 -5.86 12.39 1.60
N ASN A 174 -6.18 11.14 1.97
CA ASN A 174 -7.17 10.33 1.25
C ASN A 174 -8.56 10.44 1.85
#